data_dea8829dda7c5d57ec90248408121256
#
_entry.id   dea8829dda7c5d57ec90248408121256
#
_cell.length_a   1.000
_cell.length_b   1.000
_cell.length_c   1.000
_cell.angle_alpha   90.00
_cell.angle_beta   90.00
_cell.angle_gamma   90.00
#
_symmetry.space_group_name_H-M   'P 1'
#
loop_
_entity.id
_entity.type
_entity.pdbx_description
1 polymer ?
#
loop_
_entity_poly.entity_id
_entity_poly.type
_entity_poly.pdbx_seq_one_letter_code
_entity_poly.pdbx_strand_id
1 'polypeptide(L)'
;RNALRAIGVPDDEYDPERASAFLADMCRVRAEWVNETTRKELERSLELEAAGAEGLKATPEGVFENAIENRSVSAGTAIASAVDGWSAIEAARQVGADAQKRWVTTSRNPRPSHAAMAGVTVGIDEKFPNGMDWPGDWAGGPDEVCGCQCEIELVTRI
;
A
#
# COMPACT_ATOMS: atom_id res chain seq x y z
N ARG A 1 -1.35 -7.24 -16.67
CA ARG A 1 -1.01 -7.92 -17.95
C ARG A 1 0.41 -8.47 -17.94
N ASN A 2 1.43 -7.71 -17.55
CA ASN A 2 2.82 -8.19 -17.57
C ASN A 2 3.05 -9.41 -16.66
N ALA A 3 2.46 -9.42 -15.46
CA ALA A 3 2.56 -10.54 -14.53
C ALA A 3 1.89 -11.81 -15.10
N LEU A 4 0.75 -11.69 -15.76
CA LEU A 4 0.05 -12.81 -16.41
C LEU A 4 0.87 -13.38 -17.58
N ARG A 5 1.45 -12.53 -18.42
CA ARG A 5 2.34 -12.96 -19.51
C ARG A 5 3.57 -13.70 -18.99
N ALA A 6 4.14 -13.26 -17.88
CA ALA A 6 5.30 -13.91 -17.26
C ALA A 6 5.03 -15.34 -16.79
N ILE A 7 3.78 -15.67 -16.48
CA ILE A 7 3.33 -17.02 -16.08
C ILE A 7 2.59 -17.76 -17.20
N GLY A 8 2.60 -17.21 -18.43
CA GLY A 8 2.08 -17.88 -19.63
C GLY A 8 0.55 -17.82 -19.81
N VAL A 9 -0.13 -16.89 -19.13
CA VAL A 9 -1.58 -16.70 -19.26
C VAL A 9 -1.89 -15.86 -20.49
N PRO A 10 -2.81 -16.30 -21.36
CA PRO A 10 -3.29 -15.53 -22.50
C PRO A 10 -3.93 -14.20 -22.08
N ASP A 11 -3.76 -13.16 -22.90
CA ASP A 11 -4.30 -11.82 -22.63
C ASP A 11 -5.84 -11.77 -22.58
N ASP A 12 -6.52 -12.70 -23.22
CA ASP A 12 -7.97 -12.83 -23.28
C ASP A 12 -8.60 -13.46 -22.03
N GLU A 13 -7.78 -14.08 -21.17
CA GLU A 13 -8.22 -14.58 -19.86
C GLU A 13 -8.17 -13.51 -18.78
N TYR A 14 -7.60 -12.33 -19.05
CA TYR A 14 -7.50 -11.24 -18.10
C TYR A 14 -8.80 -10.44 -17.99
N ASP A 15 -9.35 -10.36 -16.77
CA ASP A 15 -10.51 -9.51 -16.47
C ASP A 15 -10.07 -8.08 -16.05
N PRO A 16 -10.21 -7.08 -16.94
CA PRO A 16 -9.82 -5.70 -16.64
C PRO A 16 -10.78 -5.01 -15.67
N GLU A 17 -12.02 -5.48 -15.51
CA GLU A 17 -13.03 -4.83 -14.65
C GLU A 17 -12.62 -5.00 -13.17
N ARG A 18 -12.08 -6.15 -12.80
CA ARG A 18 -11.57 -6.40 -11.44
C ARG A 18 -10.40 -5.46 -11.10
N ALA A 19 -9.48 -5.25 -12.04
CA ALA A 19 -8.38 -4.32 -11.85
C ALA A 19 -8.89 -2.86 -11.72
N SER A 20 -9.86 -2.47 -12.54
CA SER A 20 -10.47 -1.15 -12.49
C SER A 20 -11.19 -0.90 -11.16
N ALA A 21 -11.93 -1.89 -10.65
CA ALA A 21 -12.60 -1.79 -9.36
C ALA A 21 -11.60 -1.62 -8.21
N PHE A 22 -10.56 -2.46 -8.17
CA PHE A 22 -9.48 -2.35 -7.19
C PHE A 22 -8.80 -0.98 -7.21
N LEU A 23 -8.42 -0.50 -8.40
CA LEU A 23 -7.76 0.80 -8.53
C LEU A 23 -8.67 1.95 -8.09
N ALA A 24 -9.95 1.90 -8.43
CA ALA A 24 -10.92 2.92 -8.00
C ALA A 24 -11.05 2.97 -6.47
N ASP A 25 -11.21 1.84 -5.82
CA ASP A 25 -11.30 1.74 -4.35
C ASP A 25 -10.01 2.18 -3.68
N MET A 26 -8.87 1.73 -4.17
CA MET A 26 -7.57 2.14 -3.66
C MET A 26 -7.37 3.66 -3.77
N CYS A 27 -7.65 4.24 -4.92
CA CYS A 27 -7.53 5.69 -5.12
C CYS A 27 -8.45 6.47 -4.19
N ARG A 28 -9.70 6.04 -4.01
CA ARG A 28 -10.65 6.66 -3.10
C ARG A 28 -10.14 6.65 -1.65
N VAL A 29 -9.76 5.49 -1.14
CA VAL A 29 -9.26 5.35 0.25
C VAL A 29 -7.99 6.16 0.46
N ARG A 30 -7.07 6.15 -0.49
CA ARG A 30 -5.83 6.94 -0.40
C ARG A 30 -6.08 8.44 -0.42
N ALA A 31 -7.00 8.90 -1.27
CA ALA A 31 -7.38 10.31 -1.31
C ALA A 31 -8.01 10.76 0.02
N GLU A 32 -8.88 9.94 0.62
CA GLU A 32 -9.46 10.20 1.93
C GLU A 32 -8.37 10.35 3.01
N TRP A 33 -7.39 9.45 3.05
CA TRP A 33 -6.28 9.54 4.03
C TRP A 33 -5.39 10.76 3.83
N VAL A 34 -5.05 11.07 2.56
CA VAL A 34 -4.24 12.27 2.24
C VAL A 34 -4.99 13.53 2.65
N ASN A 35 -6.27 13.64 2.32
CA ASN A 35 -7.09 14.79 2.66
C ASN A 35 -7.24 14.94 4.18
N GLU A 36 -7.52 13.86 4.90
CA GLU A 36 -7.66 13.90 6.36
C GLU A 36 -6.35 14.28 7.05
N THR A 37 -5.21 13.76 6.59
CA THR A 37 -3.89 14.14 7.11
C THR A 37 -3.61 15.62 6.85
N THR A 38 -3.88 16.10 5.64
CA THR A 38 -3.68 17.50 5.28
C THR A 38 -4.58 18.42 6.11
N ARG A 39 -5.84 18.06 6.29
CA ARG A 39 -6.78 18.81 7.15
C ARG A 39 -6.25 18.95 8.58
N LYS A 40 -5.82 17.84 9.19
CA LYS A 40 -5.28 17.84 10.57
C LYS A 40 -3.99 18.67 10.67
N GLU A 41 -3.11 18.59 9.69
CA GLU A 41 -1.88 19.39 9.69
C GLU A 41 -2.16 20.88 9.50
N LEU A 42 -3.13 21.25 8.66
CA LEU A 42 -3.57 22.65 8.51
C LEU A 42 -4.20 23.19 9.79
N GLU A 43 -5.13 22.44 10.41
CA GLU A 43 -5.72 22.83 11.69
C GLU A 43 -4.62 23.08 12.74
N ARG A 44 -3.66 22.17 12.84
CA ARG A 44 -2.53 22.31 13.76
C ARG A 44 -1.63 23.51 13.42
N SER A 45 -1.38 23.79 12.13
CA SER A 45 -0.58 24.95 11.74
C SER A 45 -1.23 26.27 12.15
N LEU A 46 -2.55 26.38 11.99
CA LEU A 46 -3.32 27.55 12.41
C LEU A 46 -3.30 27.74 13.94
N GLU A 47 -3.38 26.67 14.70
CA GLU A 47 -3.25 26.70 16.17
C GLU A 47 -1.85 27.19 16.60
N LEU A 48 -0.81 26.71 15.94
CA LEU A 48 0.58 27.12 16.21
C LEU A 48 0.82 28.58 15.85
N GLU A 49 0.31 29.03 14.70
CA GLU A 49 0.37 30.43 14.27
C GLU A 49 -0.34 31.36 15.27
N ALA A 50 -1.54 30.98 15.71
CA ALA A 50 -2.29 31.73 16.71
C ALA A 50 -1.59 31.79 18.08
N ALA A 51 -0.77 30.78 18.40
CA ALA A 51 0.06 30.75 19.61
C ALA A 51 1.40 31.50 19.44
N GLY A 52 1.67 32.12 18.28
CA GLY A 52 2.91 32.84 17.99
C GLY A 52 4.13 31.94 17.77
N ALA A 53 3.91 30.68 17.39
CA ALA A 53 4.99 29.78 17.03
C ALA A 53 5.60 30.15 15.67
N GLU A 54 6.91 29.97 15.54
CA GLU A 54 7.62 30.21 14.27
C GLU A 54 8.09 28.88 13.64
N GLY A 55 8.22 28.88 12.30
CA GLY A 55 8.76 27.76 11.51
C GLY A 55 7.76 27.18 10.51
N LEU A 56 8.28 26.36 9.59
CA LEU A 56 7.52 25.78 8.48
C LEU A 56 6.23 25.03 8.90
N LYS A 57 6.23 24.40 10.07
CA LYS A 57 5.05 23.69 10.58
C LYS A 57 3.95 24.59 11.12
N ALA A 58 4.24 25.86 11.30
CA ALA A 58 3.31 26.87 11.81
C ALA A 58 2.63 27.67 10.69
N THR A 59 2.83 27.30 9.42
CA THR A 59 2.23 27.98 8.29
C THR A 59 1.53 27.00 7.35
N PRO A 60 0.39 27.38 6.75
CA PRO A 60 -0.28 26.57 5.74
C PRO A 60 0.62 26.20 4.54
N GLU A 61 1.45 27.14 4.09
CA GLU A 61 2.41 26.94 3.01
C GLU A 61 3.39 25.81 3.35
N GLY A 62 3.94 25.81 4.56
CA GLY A 62 4.86 24.76 5.03
C GLY A 62 4.22 23.38 5.12
N VAL A 63 2.91 23.28 5.38
CA VAL A 63 2.16 22.03 5.32
C VAL A 63 2.15 21.46 3.90
N PHE A 64 1.91 22.31 2.89
CA PHE A 64 1.89 21.89 1.50
C PHE A 64 3.29 21.58 0.95
N GLU A 65 4.31 22.36 1.33
CA GLU A 65 5.70 22.07 0.97
C GLU A 65 6.13 20.70 1.48
N ASN A 66 5.87 20.39 2.76
CA ASN A 66 6.13 19.06 3.33
C ASN A 66 5.33 17.95 2.63
N ALA A 67 4.10 18.23 2.20
CA ALA A 67 3.30 17.27 1.45
C ALA A 67 3.94 16.95 0.09
N ILE A 68 4.44 17.94 -0.62
CA ILE A 68 5.07 17.77 -1.93
C ILE A 68 6.41 17.03 -1.80
N GLU A 69 7.28 17.46 -0.89
CA GLU A 69 8.65 16.97 -0.80
C GLU A 69 8.77 15.58 -0.16
N ASN A 70 7.95 15.28 0.85
CA ASN A 70 8.11 14.07 1.66
C ASN A 70 6.94 13.09 1.53
N ARG A 71 5.70 13.56 1.66
CA ARG A 71 4.53 12.66 1.68
C ARG A 71 4.21 12.05 0.32
N SER A 72 4.44 12.79 -0.77
CA SER A 72 4.20 12.28 -2.12
C SER A 72 5.04 11.05 -2.45
N VAL A 73 6.33 11.04 -2.05
CA VAL A 73 7.24 9.91 -2.26
C VAL A 73 6.79 8.71 -1.43
N SER A 74 6.49 8.94 -0.14
CA SER A 74 6.01 7.86 0.74
C SER A 74 4.67 7.26 0.28
N ALA A 75 3.75 8.10 -0.19
CA ALA A 75 2.48 7.66 -0.75
C ALA A 75 2.67 6.85 -2.04
N GLY A 76 3.54 7.33 -2.95
CA GLY A 76 3.87 6.62 -4.18
C GLY A 76 4.46 5.24 -3.93
N THR A 77 5.39 5.11 -2.98
CA THR A 77 5.96 3.82 -2.59
C THR A 77 4.90 2.87 -2.04
N ALA A 78 4.04 3.34 -1.15
CA ALA A 78 2.97 2.51 -0.58
C ALA A 78 1.92 2.09 -1.61
N ILE A 79 1.63 2.94 -2.60
CA ILE A 79 0.75 2.61 -3.71
C ILE A 79 1.40 1.54 -4.59
N ALA A 80 2.68 1.67 -4.91
CA ALA A 80 3.40 0.68 -5.71
C ALA A 80 3.39 -0.70 -5.03
N SER A 81 3.71 -0.79 -3.73
CA SER A 81 3.63 -2.03 -2.96
C SER A 81 2.22 -2.64 -2.95
N ALA A 82 1.18 -1.80 -2.82
CA ALA A 82 -0.20 -2.27 -2.82
C ALA A 82 -0.63 -2.84 -4.17
N VAL A 83 -0.26 -2.16 -5.26
CA VAL A 83 -0.59 -2.60 -6.63
C VAL A 83 0.17 -3.88 -6.98
N ASP A 84 1.45 -3.96 -6.63
CA ASP A 84 2.28 -5.14 -6.87
C ASP A 84 1.72 -6.37 -6.14
N GLY A 85 1.49 -6.26 -4.83
CA GLY A 85 0.95 -7.34 -4.02
C GLY A 85 -0.43 -7.82 -4.48
N TRP A 86 -1.35 -6.88 -4.75
CA TRP A 86 -2.67 -7.21 -5.27
C TRP A 86 -2.59 -7.88 -6.65
N SER A 87 -1.79 -7.34 -7.57
CA SER A 87 -1.70 -7.85 -8.93
C SER A 87 -1.13 -9.28 -8.99
N ALA A 88 -0.16 -9.60 -8.13
CA ALA A 88 0.39 -10.94 -8.02
C ALA A 88 -0.67 -11.96 -7.57
N ILE A 89 -1.43 -11.63 -6.51
CA ILE A 89 -2.50 -12.47 -6.00
C ILE A 89 -3.62 -12.63 -7.02
N GLU A 90 -4.04 -11.53 -7.64
CA GLU A 90 -5.12 -11.54 -8.62
C GLU A 90 -4.74 -12.33 -9.88
N ALA A 91 -3.49 -12.23 -10.34
CA ALA A 91 -2.98 -13.05 -11.42
C ALA A 91 -3.06 -14.55 -11.09
N ALA A 92 -2.64 -14.94 -9.90
CA ALA A 92 -2.72 -16.33 -9.46
C ALA A 92 -4.18 -16.84 -9.39
N ARG A 93 -5.10 -15.99 -8.91
CA ARG A 93 -6.54 -16.32 -8.85
C ARG A 93 -7.16 -16.52 -10.22
N GLN A 94 -6.88 -15.63 -11.16
CA GLN A 94 -7.47 -15.69 -12.50
C GLN A 94 -7.06 -16.94 -13.28
N VAL A 95 -5.87 -17.47 -13.03
CA VAL A 95 -5.40 -18.74 -13.65
C VAL A 95 -5.67 -19.97 -12.82
N GLY A 96 -6.31 -19.84 -11.67
CA GLY A 96 -6.57 -20.97 -10.77
C GLY A 96 -5.30 -21.67 -10.27
N ALA A 97 -4.21 -20.89 -10.09
CA ALA A 97 -2.94 -21.45 -9.65
C ALA A 97 -3.04 -22.01 -8.22
N ASP A 98 -2.55 -23.24 -8.01
CA ASP A 98 -2.35 -23.78 -6.65
C ASP A 98 -1.10 -23.13 -6.05
N ALA A 99 -1.28 -21.95 -5.45
CA ALA A 99 -0.22 -21.12 -4.92
C ALA A 99 -0.50 -20.69 -3.49
N GLN A 100 0.58 -20.42 -2.78
CA GLN A 100 0.60 -19.72 -1.51
C GLN A 100 1.25 -18.36 -1.71
N LYS A 101 1.02 -17.44 -0.81
CA LYS A 101 1.67 -16.13 -0.78
C LYS A 101 2.56 -16.00 0.46
N ARG A 102 3.77 -15.49 0.26
CA ARG A 102 4.76 -15.24 1.31
C ARG A 102 4.99 -13.75 1.44
N TRP A 103 5.02 -13.27 2.67
CA TRP A 103 5.37 -11.87 2.96
C TRP A 103 6.89 -11.67 2.91
N VAL A 104 7.36 -10.73 2.11
CA VAL A 104 8.77 -10.37 1.98
C VAL A 104 8.98 -8.92 2.44
N THR A 105 9.86 -8.72 3.42
CA THR A 105 10.26 -7.39 3.88
C THR A 105 11.52 -6.96 3.14
N THR A 106 11.43 -5.88 2.36
CA THR A 106 12.57 -5.36 1.58
C THR A 106 13.25 -4.16 2.25
N SER A 107 12.57 -3.50 3.18
CA SER A 107 13.13 -2.39 3.95
C SER A 107 14.24 -2.87 4.89
N ARG A 108 15.33 -2.07 5.03
CA ARG A 108 16.38 -2.30 6.03
C ARG A 108 15.94 -2.07 7.48
N ASN A 109 14.86 -1.29 7.66
CA ASN A 109 14.30 -0.98 8.96
C ASN A 109 12.77 -1.08 8.88
N PRO A 110 12.21 -2.30 8.74
CA PRO A 110 10.78 -2.48 8.71
C PRO A 110 10.17 -2.16 10.08
N ARG A 111 8.92 -1.68 10.09
CA ARG A 111 8.18 -1.56 11.36
C ARG A 111 8.02 -2.94 12.03
N PRO A 112 7.91 -3.00 13.37
CA PRO A 112 7.85 -4.30 14.08
C PRO A 112 6.76 -5.24 13.60
N SER A 113 5.56 -4.73 13.28
CA SER A 113 4.44 -5.50 12.73
C SER A 113 4.78 -6.17 11.40
N HIS A 114 5.51 -5.48 10.52
CA HIS A 114 5.94 -6.02 9.24
C HIS A 114 7.16 -6.95 9.36
N ALA A 115 8.07 -6.65 10.28
CA ALA A 115 9.18 -7.56 10.58
C ALA A 115 8.68 -8.92 11.07
N ALA A 116 7.62 -8.94 11.87
CA ALA A 116 6.98 -10.16 12.34
C ALA A 116 6.32 -10.99 11.22
N MET A 117 5.99 -10.35 10.09
CA MET A 117 5.41 -11.04 8.91
C MET A 117 6.49 -11.61 7.98
N ALA A 118 7.76 -11.24 8.12
CA ALA A 118 8.82 -11.66 7.21
C ALA A 118 8.89 -13.19 7.09
N GLY A 119 8.71 -13.72 5.87
CA GLY A 119 8.71 -15.15 5.57
C GLY A 119 7.42 -15.89 5.93
N VAL A 120 6.43 -15.24 6.56
CA VAL A 120 5.14 -15.86 6.81
C VAL A 120 4.49 -16.21 5.48
N THR A 121 4.03 -17.46 5.36
CA THR A 121 3.38 -18.00 4.16
C THR A 121 1.96 -18.43 4.51
N VAL A 122 0.98 -18.01 3.72
CA VAL A 122 -0.44 -18.36 3.87
C VAL A 122 -1.04 -18.76 2.53
N GLY A 123 -2.21 -19.37 2.53
CA GLY A 123 -2.95 -19.65 1.30
C GLY A 123 -3.26 -18.36 0.52
N ILE A 124 -3.46 -18.49 -0.81
CA ILE A 124 -3.68 -17.33 -1.69
C ILE A 124 -4.89 -16.47 -1.26
N ASP A 125 -5.92 -17.10 -0.70
CA ASP A 125 -7.15 -16.46 -0.23
C ASP A 125 -7.18 -16.21 1.28
N GLU A 126 -6.13 -16.60 2.02
CA GLU A 126 -6.03 -16.40 3.45
C GLU A 126 -5.39 -15.05 3.77
N LYS A 127 -5.80 -14.43 4.87
CA LYS A 127 -5.15 -13.22 5.38
C LYS A 127 -3.88 -13.56 6.14
N PHE A 128 -2.92 -12.65 6.09
CA PHE A 128 -1.78 -12.71 6.99
C PHE A 128 -2.21 -12.48 8.45
N PRO A 129 -1.39 -12.91 9.45
CA PRO A 129 -1.73 -12.75 10.87
C PRO A 129 -1.99 -11.29 11.31
N ASN A 130 -1.47 -10.31 10.58
CA ASN A 130 -1.75 -8.88 10.78
C ASN A 130 -3.08 -8.41 10.17
N GLY A 131 -3.90 -9.30 9.63
CA GLY A 131 -5.23 -9.01 9.06
C GLY A 131 -5.24 -8.48 7.63
N MET A 132 -4.07 -8.26 7.02
CA MET A 132 -3.95 -7.79 5.63
C MET A 132 -3.91 -8.96 4.64
N ASP A 133 -4.42 -8.71 3.44
CA ASP A 133 -4.34 -9.69 2.34
C ASP A 133 -3.00 -9.61 1.59
N TRP A 134 -2.37 -8.41 1.56
CA TRP A 134 -1.04 -8.15 0.96
C TRP A 134 -0.40 -6.92 1.62
N PRO A 135 0.91 -6.69 1.43
CA PRO A 135 1.57 -5.47 1.86
C PRO A 135 0.95 -4.24 1.19
N GLY A 136 0.59 -3.24 1.99
CA GLY A 136 -0.09 -2.05 1.49
C GLY A 136 -1.61 -2.19 1.32
N ASP A 137 -2.19 -3.32 1.73
CA ASP A 137 -3.64 -3.47 1.83
C ASP A 137 -4.21 -2.43 2.82
N TRP A 138 -5.21 -1.66 2.35
CA TRP A 138 -5.84 -0.61 3.17
C TRP A 138 -6.58 -1.14 4.39
N ALA A 139 -6.88 -2.44 4.49
CA ALA A 139 -7.44 -3.06 5.67
C ALA A 139 -6.53 -2.89 6.91
N GLY A 140 -5.22 -2.72 6.73
CA GLY A 140 -4.26 -2.43 7.80
C GLY A 140 -4.33 -1.00 8.34
N GLY A 141 -5.01 -0.09 7.64
CA GLY A 141 -5.07 1.33 7.99
C GLY A 141 -3.79 2.11 7.66
N PRO A 142 -3.84 3.46 7.81
CA PRO A 142 -2.73 4.31 7.39
C PRO A 142 -1.42 4.03 8.14
N ASP A 143 -1.49 3.66 9.41
CA ASP A 143 -0.30 3.40 10.24
C ASP A 143 0.49 2.17 9.77
N GLU A 144 -0.19 1.16 9.20
CA GLU A 144 0.45 -0.04 8.66
C GLU A 144 0.86 0.13 7.20
N VAL A 145 0.21 1.01 6.47
CA VAL A 145 0.33 1.08 5.02
C VAL A 145 1.26 2.20 4.54
N CYS A 146 1.26 3.38 5.20
CA CYS A 146 2.08 4.51 4.77
C CYS A 146 3.58 4.17 4.81
N GLY A 147 4.28 4.34 3.67
CA GLY A 147 5.70 4.02 3.54
C GLY A 147 6.03 2.52 3.55
N CYS A 148 5.04 1.65 3.40
CA CYS A 148 5.27 0.21 3.25
C CYS A 148 6.09 -0.08 1.98
N GLN A 149 7.13 -0.91 2.12
CA GLN A 149 8.01 -1.37 1.05
C GLN A 149 8.06 -2.91 0.97
N CYS A 150 7.16 -3.58 1.67
CA CYS A 150 7.08 -5.04 1.62
C CYS A 150 6.46 -5.52 0.31
N GLU A 151 6.74 -6.75 -0.05
CA GLU A 151 6.32 -7.41 -1.28
C GLU A 151 5.66 -8.76 -0.99
N ILE A 152 5.02 -9.33 -2.01
CA ILE A 152 4.51 -10.70 -2.03
C ILE A 152 5.38 -11.55 -2.94
N GLU A 153 5.80 -12.70 -2.45
CA GLU A 153 6.32 -13.80 -3.26
C GLU A 153 5.25 -14.88 -3.39
N LEU A 154 4.92 -15.26 -4.63
CA LEU A 154 4.08 -16.43 -4.88
C LEU A 154 4.91 -17.70 -4.76
N VAL A 155 4.44 -18.64 -3.96
CA VAL A 155 5.07 -19.95 -3.74
C VAL A 155 4.15 -21.01 -4.29
N THR A 156 4.56 -21.68 -5.35
CA THR A 156 3.81 -22.82 -5.90
C THR A 156 3.97 -24.03 -5.00
N ARG A 157 2.88 -24.77 -4.77
CA ARG A 157 2.96 -26.11 -4.17
C ARG A 157 3.49 -27.07 -5.24
N ILE A 158 4.66 -27.63 -4.99
CA ILE A 158 5.25 -28.70 -5.82
C ILE A 158 4.70 -30.04 -5.33
#